data_2ce4b9e5218f0443a53c5018b74b47ed
#
_entry.id   2ce4b9e5218f0443a53c5018b74b47ed
#
_cell.length_a   1.000
_cell.length_b   1.000
_cell.length_c   1.000
_cell.angle_alpha   90.00
_cell.angle_beta   90.00
_cell.angle_gamma   90.00
#
_symmetry.space_group_name_H-M   'P 1'
#
loop_
_entity.id
_entity.type
_entity.pdbx_description
1 polymer ?
#
loop_
_entity_poly.entity_id
_entity_poly.type
_entity_poly.pdbx_seq_one_letter_code
_entity_poly.pdbx_strand_id
1 'polypeptide(L)'
;ASLPSTENTPSGYDNVQNTARGFDWRNDQPASIVYAMPLDSGYIKKKVPFHDAVFALEAPFNGTPKELFKTENRYSRTNWGNDQVALVSEQLRSKQQYKVSLYNSKSNTISTLYEGNSTDMYNNPGNPVTEKNSFGEEVLAISKDGQTIMFNNTTGASAKGDLPYLAKFNIQTKSKEILWR
;
A
#
# COMPACT_ATOMS: atom_id res chain seq x y z
N ALA A 1 0.11 5.34 -27.54
CA ALA A 1 -0.75 4.44 -26.79
C ALA A 1 -2.15 5.05 -26.74
N SER A 2 -3.19 4.26 -27.00
CA SER A 2 -4.58 4.68 -26.84
C SER A 2 -4.92 4.64 -25.36
N LEU A 3 -5.27 5.77 -24.77
CA LEU A 3 -5.81 5.77 -23.42
C LEU A 3 -7.27 5.32 -23.45
N PRO A 4 -7.69 4.41 -22.57
CA PRO A 4 -9.07 3.97 -22.52
C PRO A 4 -9.99 5.12 -22.07
N SER A 5 -11.20 5.18 -22.67
CA SER A 5 -12.21 6.14 -22.22
C SER A 5 -12.73 5.76 -20.82
N THR A 6 -13.00 6.77 -20.00
CA THR A 6 -13.64 6.58 -18.68
C THR A 6 -15.04 6.01 -18.79
N GLU A 7 -15.71 6.18 -19.93
CA GLU A 7 -17.03 5.61 -20.23
C GLU A 7 -17.05 4.08 -20.20
N ASN A 8 -15.89 3.45 -20.42
CA ASN A 8 -15.75 1.99 -20.37
C ASN A 8 -15.51 1.46 -18.95
N THR A 9 -15.51 2.32 -17.92
CA THR A 9 -15.41 1.87 -16.55
C THR A 9 -16.76 1.35 -16.07
N PRO A 10 -16.85 0.11 -15.55
CA PRO A 10 -18.09 -0.38 -14.98
C PRO A 10 -18.60 0.55 -13.86
N SER A 11 -19.90 0.85 -13.83
CA SER A 11 -20.48 1.72 -12.81
C SER A 11 -20.43 1.08 -11.42
N GLY A 12 -20.22 1.90 -10.39
CA GLY A 12 -20.21 1.50 -8.97
C GLY A 12 -18.87 1.74 -8.29
N TYR A 13 -18.94 1.83 -6.96
CA TYR A 13 -17.74 1.94 -6.12
C TYR A 13 -16.83 0.72 -6.31
N ASP A 14 -15.52 0.94 -6.24
CA ASP A 14 -14.49 -0.08 -6.37
C ASP A 14 -14.36 -0.74 -7.75
N ASN A 15 -15.18 -0.36 -8.73
CA ASN A 15 -14.96 -0.74 -10.12
C ASN A 15 -13.88 0.14 -10.74
N VAL A 16 -13.09 -0.43 -11.62
CA VAL A 16 -11.96 0.24 -12.29
C VAL A 16 -11.95 -0.11 -13.77
N GLN A 17 -11.24 0.64 -14.57
CA GLN A 17 -11.01 0.27 -15.97
C GLN A 17 -10.20 -1.04 -16.05
N ASN A 18 -10.52 -1.88 -17.04
CA ASN A 18 -9.79 -3.12 -17.30
C ASN A 18 -8.45 -2.85 -18.03
N THR A 19 -7.60 -2.05 -17.40
CA THR A 19 -6.32 -1.62 -17.97
C THR A 19 -5.34 -1.29 -16.84
N ALA A 20 -4.07 -1.10 -17.20
CA ALA A 20 -3.04 -0.64 -16.27
C ALA A 20 -3.41 0.72 -15.69
N ARG A 21 -3.25 0.89 -14.37
CA ARG A 21 -3.58 2.10 -13.63
C ARG A 21 -2.66 2.33 -12.44
N GLY A 22 -2.73 3.53 -11.87
CA GLY A 22 -1.97 3.87 -10.66
C GLY A 22 -0.46 3.77 -10.91
N PHE A 23 -0.01 4.30 -12.05
CA PHE A 23 1.41 4.38 -12.35
C PHE A 23 2.12 5.28 -11.34
N ASP A 24 3.18 4.77 -10.76
CA ASP A 24 4.00 5.49 -9.79
C ASP A 24 5.46 5.02 -9.87
N TRP A 25 6.38 5.83 -9.35
CA TRP A 25 7.78 5.47 -9.25
C TRP A 25 8.04 4.64 -7.99
N ARG A 26 8.96 3.71 -8.11
CA ARG A 26 9.52 3.04 -6.94
C ARG A 26 10.57 3.96 -6.30
N ASN A 27 10.26 4.43 -5.10
CA ASN A 27 11.14 5.36 -4.40
C ASN A 27 12.40 4.67 -3.82
N ASP A 28 12.36 3.35 -3.65
CA ASP A 28 13.48 2.54 -3.13
C ASP A 28 14.50 2.13 -4.21
N GLN A 29 14.19 2.34 -5.49
CA GLN A 29 15.02 1.95 -6.61
C GLN A 29 15.03 3.02 -7.71
N PRO A 30 16.18 3.19 -8.40
CA PRO A 30 16.23 4.12 -9.53
C PRO A 30 15.44 3.58 -10.73
N ALA A 31 14.76 4.49 -11.45
CA ALA A 31 14.16 4.26 -12.76
C ALA A 31 13.29 2.98 -12.89
N SER A 32 12.45 2.73 -11.88
CA SER A 32 11.47 1.64 -11.89
C SER A 32 10.05 2.18 -11.68
N ILE A 33 9.13 1.84 -12.59
CA ILE A 33 7.71 2.20 -12.52
C ILE A 33 6.92 1.02 -12.00
N VAL A 34 5.94 1.27 -11.15
CA VAL A 34 4.93 0.28 -10.73
C VAL A 34 3.55 0.69 -11.21
N TYR A 35 2.69 -0.30 -11.42
CA TYR A 35 1.30 -0.10 -11.80
C TYR A 35 0.46 -1.32 -11.44
N ALA A 36 -0.85 -1.14 -11.31
CA ALA A 36 -1.79 -2.22 -11.04
C ALA A 36 -2.58 -2.62 -12.29
N MET A 37 -2.84 -3.92 -12.44
CA MET A 37 -3.76 -4.50 -13.43
C MET A 37 -4.91 -5.20 -12.72
N PRO A 38 -6.18 -4.98 -13.12
CA PRO A 38 -7.29 -5.70 -12.54
C PRO A 38 -7.32 -7.15 -13.03
N LEU A 39 -7.52 -8.10 -12.13
CA LEU A 39 -7.66 -9.53 -12.41
C LEU A 39 -9.14 -9.95 -12.56
N ASP A 40 -10.05 -9.06 -12.24
CA ASP A 40 -11.50 -9.25 -12.29
C ASP A 40 -12.16 -8.54 -13.48
N SER A 41 -11.38 -8.11 -14.47
CA SER A 41 -11.82 -7.29 -15.61
C SER A 41 -12.36 -5.91 -15.18
N GLY A 42 -11.91 -5.41 -14.02
CA GLY A 42 -12.35 -4.13 -13.44
C GLY A 42 -13.64 -4.21 -12.64
N TYR A 43 -14.23 -5.38 -12.46
CA TYR A 43 -15.54 -5.57 -11.81
C TYR A 43 -15.40 -6.23 -10.44
N ILE A 44 -15.48 -5.44 -9.37
CA ILE A 44 -15.21 -5.86 -7.98
C ILE A 44 -16.13 -6.99 -7.49
N LYS A 45 -17.35 -7.13 -8.06
CA LYS A 45 -18.29 -8.18 -7.69
C LYS A 45 -17.95 -9.55 -8.28
N LYS A 46 -16.98 -9.61 -9.19
CA LYS A 46 -16.53 -10.89 -9.75
C LYS A 46 -15.83 -11.70 -8.65
N LYS A 47 -16.25 -12.94 -8.48
CA LYS A 47 -15.68 -13.85 -7.48
C LYS A 47 -14.31 -14.35 -7.94
N VAL A 48 -13.26 -13.72 -7.47
CA VAL A 48 -11.87 -14.08 -7.73
C VAL A 48 -11.08 -14.00 -6.41
N PRO A 49 -9.98 -14.75 -6.24
CA PRO A 49 -9.18 -14.70 -5.01
C PRO A 49 -8.43 -13.36 -4.86
N PHE A 50 -8.07 -12.73 -5.99
CA PHE A 50 -7.38 -11.45 -6.01
C PHE A 50 -8.01 -10.55 -7.06
N HIS A 51 -8.21 -9.28 -6.72
CA HIS A 51 -8.82 -8.30 -7.61
C HIS A 51 -7.81 -7.51 -8.42
N ASP A 52 -6.58 -7.34 -7.91
CA ASP A 52 -5.51 -6.66 -8.62
C ASP A 52 -4.18 -7.42 -8.54
N ALA A 53 -3.35 -7.26 -9.58
CA ALA A 53 -1.93 -7.60 -9.56
C ALA A 53 -1.10 -6.34 -9.78
N VAL A 54 0.00 -6.20 -9.05
CA VAL A 54 0.93 -5.07 -9.16
C VAL A 54 2.19 -5.53 -9.85
N PHE A 55 2.60 -4.75 -10.85
CA PHE A 55 3.75 -5.01 -11.69
C PHE A 55 4.78 -3.91 -11.56
N ALA A 56 6.04 -4.27 -11.72
CA ALA A 56 7.14 -3.34 -11.90
C ALA A 56 7.69 -3.44 -13.33
N LEU A 57 8.11 -2.30 -13.88
CA LEU A 57 8.78 -2.18 -15.16
C LEU A 57 10.00 -1.29 -14.97
N GLU A 58 11.18 -1.84 -15.22
CA GLU A 58 12.46 -1.15 -15.08
C GLU A 58 12.88 -0.45 -16.39
N ALA A 59 13.67 0.61 -16.27
CA ALA A 59 14.25 1.27 -17.43
C ALA A 59 15.04 0.26 -18.29
N PRO A 60 15.02 0.40 -19.63
CA PRO A 60 14.43 1.48 -20.45
C PRO A 60 12.93 1.30 -20.78
N PHE A 61 12.15 0.61 -19.95
CA PHE A 61 10.69 0.41 -20.01
C PHE A 61 10.17 -0.32 -21.25
N ASN A 62 11.01 -1.09 -21.91
CA ASN A 62 10.68 -1.92 -23.07
C ASN A 62 10.77 -3.44 -22.79
N GLY A 63 11.09 -3.79 -21.54
CA GLY A 63 11.16 -5.17 -21.08
C GLY A 63 9.79 -5.76 -20.72
N THR A 64 9.81 -7.00 -20.24
CA THR A 64 8.62 -7.66 -19.71
C THR A 64 8.38 -7.20 -18.27
N PRO A 65 7.18 -6.67 -17.93
CA PRO A 65 6.85 -6.30 -16.57
C PRO A 65 6.93 -7.51 -15.63
N LYS A 66 7.49 -7.30 -14.45
CA LYS A 66 7.57 -8.31 -13.39
C LYS A 66 6.40 -8.16 -12.44
N GLU A 67 5.62 -9.22 -12.25
CA GLU A 67 4.62 -9.27 -11.19
C GLU A 67 5.30 -9.28 -9.82
N LEU A 68 4.89 -8.35 -8.94
CA LEU A 68 5.43 -8.22 -7.59
C LEU A 68 4.54 -8.94 -6.58
N PHE A 69 3.26 -8.61 -6.56
CA PHE A 69 2.27 -9.18 -5.64
C PHE A 69 0.85 -8.98 -6.17
N LYS A 70 -0.11 -9.65 -5.51
CA LYS A 70 -1.55 -9.49 -5.75
C LYS A 70 -2.26 -8.98 -4.51
N THR A 71 -3.38 -8.30 -4.70
CA THR A 71 -4.22 -7.78 -3.61
C THR A 71 -5.63 -8.36 -3.67
N GLU A 72 -6.20 -8.66 -2.52
CA GLU A 72 -7.56 -9.19 -2.39
C GLU A 72 -8.63 -8.13 -2.65
N ASN A 73 -8.31 -6.86 -2.38
CA ASN A 73 -9.15 -5.70 -2.68
C ASN A 73 -8.47 -4.81 -3.73
N ARG A 74 -9.02 -3.62 -3.99
CA ARG A 74 -8.39 -2.68 -4.91
C ARG A 74 -7.08 -2.16 -4.35
N TYR A 75 -6.00 -2.37 -5.09
CA TYR A 75 -4.72 -1.74 -4.83
C TYR A 75 -4.86 -0.22 -4.80
N SER A 76 -4.29 0.40 -3.79
CA SER A 76 -4.30 1.84 -3.58
C SER A 76 -2.91 2.46 -3.80
N ARG A 77 -1.93 1.99 -3.03
CA ARG A 77 -0.54 2.48 -3.10
C ARG A 77 0.45 1.52 -2.45
N THR A 78 1.73 1.75 -2.73
CA THR A 78 2.84 1.11 -2.02
C THR A 78 3.74 2.18 -1.42
N ASN A 79 3.99 2.10 -0.12
CA ASN A 79 5.02 2.87 0.54
C ASN A 79 6.28 2.01 0.59
N TRP A 80 7.27 2.36 -0.21
CA TRP A 80 8.54 1.65 -0.29
C TRP A 80 9.43 2.01 0.90
N GLY A 81 10.09 1.04 1.49
CA GLY A 81 11.03 1.27 2.58
C GLY A 81 12.48 1.12 2.13
N ASN A 82 12.77 -0.05 1.63
CA ASN A 82 14.09 -0.40 1.08
C ASN A 82 13.87 -1.51 0.06
N ASP A 83 14.94 -2.05 -0.50
CA ASP A 83 14.91 -3.16 -1.46
C ASP A 83 14.27 -4.45 -0.95
N GLN A 84 13.86 -4.52 0.31
CA GLN A 84 13.31 -5.72 0.95
C GLN A 84 11.90 -5.53 1.49
N VAL A 85 11.54 -4.33 1.95
CA VAL A 85 10.31 -4.10 2.71
C VAL A 85 9.51 -2.95 2.13
N ALA A 86 8.22 -3.18 1.92
CA ALA A 86 7.25 -2.15 1.54
C ALA A 86 5.91 -2.40 2.23
N LEU A 87 5.14 -1.33 2.46
CA LEU A 87 3.75 -1.39 2.89
C LEU A 87 2.82 -1.24 1.70
N VAL A 88 2.02 -2.25 1.46
CA VAL A 88 1.00 -2.29 0.39
C VAL A 88 -0.35 -1.97 0.99
N SER A 89 -0.98 -0.93 0.48
CA SER A 89 -2.32 -0.52 0.88
C SER A 89 -3.35 -0.92 -0.16
N GLU A 90 -4.41 -1.53 0.30
CA GLU A 90 -5.59 -1.88 -0.48
C GLU A 90 -6.86 -1.42 0.21
N GLN A 91 -7.92 -1.20 -0.54
CA GLN A 91 -9.18 -0.67 -0.02
C GLN A 91 -10.39 -1.28 -0.71
N LEU A 92 -11.50 -1.30 0.02
CA LEU A 92 -12.84 -1.60 -0.46
C LEU A 92 -13.77 -0.49 0.01
N ARG A 93 -13.89 0.57 -0.79
CA ARG A 93 -14.60 1.82 -0.44
C ARG A 93 -16.08 1.58 -0.16
N SER A 94 -16.72 0.68 -0.91
CA SER A 94 -18.11 0.31 -0.72
C SER A 94 -18.42 -0.24 0.67
N LYS A 95 -17.41 -0.80 1.36
CA LYS A 95 -17.48 -1.32 2.72
C LYS A 95 -16.71 -0.50 3.73
N GLN A 96 -16.12 0.63 3.30
CA GLN A 96 -15.24 1.46 4.14
C GLN A 96 -14.08 0.66 4.77
N GLN A 97 -13.63 -0.39 4.09
CA GLN A 97 -12.56 -1.26 4.56
C GLN A 97 -11.23 -0.87 3.92
N TYR A 98 -10.17 -0.97 4.71
CA TYR A 98 -8.79 -0.90 4.23
C TYR A 98 -7.97 -2.05 4.82
N LYS A 99 -6.92 -2.42 4.12
CA LYS A 99 -5.95 -3.41 4.58
C LYS A 99 -4.56 -2.93 4.18
N VAL A 100 -3.62 -3.06 5.10
CA VAL A 100 -2.21 -2.78 4.87
C VAL A 100 -1.41 -4.05 5.10
N SER A 101 -0.66 -4.43 4.09
CA SER A 101 0.15 -5.64 4.09
C SER A 101 1.64 -5.29 3.99
N LEU A 102 2.46 -6.10 4.62
CA LEU A 102 3.91 -6.09 4.47
C LEU A 102 4.28 -6.93 3.26
N TYR A 103 4.94 -6.32 2.29
CA TYR A 103 5.56 -7.01 1.16
C TYR A 103 7.06 -7.14 1.39
N ASN A 104 7.58 -8.35 1.27
CA ASN A 104 9.01 -8.62 1.29
C ASN A 104 9.46 -9.03 -0.12
N SER A 105 10.28 -8.20 -0.75
CA SER A 105 10.71 -8.41 -2.13
C SER A 105 11.75 -9.52 -2.30
N LYS A 106 12.51 -9.87 -1.25
CA LYS A 106 13.48 -10.97 -1.30
C LYS A 106 12.80 -12.34 -1.30
N SER A 107 11.84 -12.52 -0.38
CA SER A 107 11.07 -13.76 -0.30
C SER A 107 9.87 -13.79 -1.24
N ASN A 108 9.54 -12.66 -1.88
CA ASN A 108 8.35 -12.45 -2.69
C ASN A 108 7.06 -12.84 -1.94
N THR A 109 6.97 -12.43 -0.67
CA THR A 109 5.84 -12.72 0.19
C THR A 109 5.10 -11.47 0.58
N ILE A 110 3.79 -11.57 0.69
CA ILE A 110 2.91 -10.52 1.21
C ILE A 110 2.12 -11.08 2.40
N SER A 111 2.05 -10.33 3.49
CA SER A 111 1.29 -10.72 4.68
C SER A 111 0.60 -9.53 5.30
N THR A 112 -0.65 -9.71 5.74
CA THR A 112 -1.41 -8.64 6.39
C THR A 112 -0.71 -8.15 7.64
N LEU A 113 -0.46 -6.84 7.71
CA LEU A 113 0.07 -6.18 8.90
C LEU A 113 -1.08 -5.72 9.81
N TYR A 114 -2.01 -4.97 9.24
CA TYR A 114 -3.26 -4.59 9.90
C TYR A 114 -4.36 -4.32 8.87
N GLU A 115 -5.59 -4.39 9.34
CA GLU A 115 -6.78 -4.05 8.56
C GLU A 115 -7.81 -3.36 9.46
N GLY A 116 -8.75 -2.64 8.87
CA GLY A 116 -9.74 -1.92 9.63
C GLY A 116 -10.81 -1.25 8.79
N ASN A 117 -11.63 -0.47 9.47
CA ASN A 117 -12.64 0.38 8.84
C ASN A 117 -12.12 1.82 8.78
N SER A 118 -12.28 2.49 7.65
CA SER A 118 -11.80 3.86 7.44
C SER A 118 -12.51 4.91 8.30
N THR A 119 -13.67 4.57 8.88
CA THR A 119 -14.39 5.43 9.83
C THR A 119 -14.02 5.15 11.29
N ASP A 120 -13.27 4.10 11.57
CA ASP A 120 -12.79 3.79 12.91
C ASP A 120 -11.55 4.63 13.23
N MET A 121 -11.78 5.77 13.85
CA MET A 121 -10.72 6.69 14.27
C MET A 121 -9.93 6.19 15.47
N TYR A 122 -10.50 5.32 16.31
CA TYR A 122 -9.88 4.83 17.54
C TYR A 122 -8.78 3.80 17.28
N ASN A 123 -9.00 2.91 16.32
CA ASN A 123 -8.06 1.84 15.97
C ASN A 123 -7.13 2.19 14.81
N ASN A 124 -7.28 3.38 14.23
CA ASN A 124 -6.41 3.84 13.16
C ASN A 124 -4.97 3.97 13.66
N PRO A 125 -3.99 3.24 13.10
CA PRO A 125 -2.59 3.32 13.54
C PRO A 125 -1.91 4.65 13.17
N GLY A 126 -2.51 5.46 12.31
CA GLY A 126 -1.92 6.66 11.73
C GLY A 126 -1.21 6.37 10.40
N ASN A 127 -0.32 7.28 10.02
CA ASN A 127 0.46 7.19 8.80
C ASN A 127 1.88 6.71 9.09
N PRO A 128 2.47 5.89 8.22
CA PRO A 128 3.88 5.57 8.34
C PRO A 128 4.74 6.83 8.21
N VAL A 129 5.77 6.94 9.03
CA VAL A 129 6.77 8.00 8.94
C VAL A 129 7.72 7.67 7.79
N THR A 130 8.11 8.68 7.04
CA THR A 130 9.08 8.56 5.95
C THR A 130 10.37 9.29 6.26
N GLU A 131 11.43 8.91 5.58
CA GLU A 131 12.74 9.56 5.58
C GLU A 131 13.29 9.62 4.16
N LYS A 132 14.23 10.51 3.90
CA LYS A 132 14.88 10.59 2.60
C LYS A 132 15.99 9.56 2.48
N ASN A 133 15.93 8.80 1.39
CA ASN A 133 17.01 7.88 1.02
C ASN A 133 18.18 8.62 0.32
N SER A 134 19.19 7.88 -0.12
CA SER A 134 20.37 8.42 -0.81
C SER A 134 20.07 9.10 -2.15
N PHE A 135 18.88 8.87 -2.71
CA PHE A 135 18.41 9.51 -3.95
C PHE A 135 17.55 10.76 -3.68
N GLY A 136 17.27 11.08 -2.40
CA GLY A 136 16.41 12.18 -2.00
C GLY A 136 14.92 11.85 -2.02
N GLU A 137 14.55 10.60 -2.28
CA GLU A 137 13.17 10.12 -2.34
C GLU A 137 12.67 9.71 -0.95
N GLU A 138 11.37 9.94 -0.72
CA GLU A 138 10.70 9.56 0.53
C GLU A 138 10.46 8.04 0.58
N VAL A 139 11.04 7.41 1.59
CA VAL A 139 10.87 5.97 1.87
C VAL A 139 10.45 5.78 3.32
N LEU A 140 9.92 4.60 3.66
CA LEU A 140 9.55 4.27 5.04
C LEU A 140 10.75 4.40 5.98
N ALA A 141 10.56 5.09 7.11
CA ALA A 141 11.52 5.11 8.20
C ALA A 141 11.50 3.75 8.91
N ILE A 142 12.48 2.91 8.57
CA ILE A 142 12.66 1.57 9.14
C ILE A 142 13.82 1.60 10.12
N SER A 143 13.65 0.99 11.30
CA SER A 143 14.74 0.88 12.28
C SER A 143 15.97 0.17 11.69
N LYS A 144 17.15 0.45 12.25
CA LYS A 144 18.42 -0.11 11.76
C LYS A 144 18.47 -1.65 11.74
N ASP A 145 17.73 -2.29 12.64
CA ASP A 145 17.59 -3.75 12.68
C ASP A 145 16.56 -4.30 11.68
N GLY A 146 15.88 -3.42 10.94
CA GLY A 146 14.85 -3.78 9.95
C GLY A 146 13.55 -4.33 10.53
N GLN A 147 13.34 -4.22 11.85
CA GLN A 147 12.22 -4.88 12.52
C GLN A 147 11.04 -3.97 12.82
N THR A 148 11.23 -2.65 12.79
CA THR A 148 10.19 -1.70 13.16
C THR A 148 10.00 -0.60 12.15
N ILE A 149 8.74 -0.20 11.95
CA ILE A 149 8.33 0.96 11.16
C ILE A 149 7.70 1.98 12.11
N MET A 150 8.04 3.24 11.92
CA MET A 150 7.48 4.34 12.71
C MET A 150 6.15 4.79 12.13
N PHE A 151 5.19 5.10 13.01
CA PHE A 151 3.88 5.63 12.66
C PHE A 151 3.58 6.90 13.43
N ASN A 152 3.00 7.87 12.76
CA ASN A 152 2.53 9.12 13.32
C ASN A 152 1.00 9.20 13.19
N ASN A 153 0.30 9.29 14.31
CA ASN A 153 -1.14 9.56 14.32
C ASN A 153 -1.40 10.97 14.86
N THR A 154 -1.73 11.88 13.96
CA THR A 154 -1.95 13.29 14.28
C THR A 154 -3.29 13.58 14.95
N THR A 155 -4.25 12.65 14.87
CA THR A 155 -5.54 12.74 15.58
C THR A 155 -5.46 12.03 16.92
N GLY A 156 -5.10 10.75 16.92
CA GLY A 156 -5.00 9.95 18.14
C GLY A 156 -6.31 9.89 18.91
N ALA A 157 -7.44 9.68 18.22
CA ALA A 157 -8.77 9.69 18.81
C ALA A 157 -8.85 8.79 20.05
N SER A 158 -9.42 9.30 21.13
CA SER A 158 -9.61 8.57 22.39
C SER A 158 -10.87 9.03 23.11
N ALA A 159 -11.29 8.26 24.13
CA ALA A 159 -12.44 8.64 24.98
C ALA A 159 -12.22 9.98 25.73
N LYS A 160 -10.99 10.47 25.79
CA LYS A 160 -10.63 11.76 26.44
C LYS A 160 -10.40 12.89 25.42
N GLY A 161 -10.72 12.67 24.14
CA GLY A 161 -10.44 13.59 23.03
C GLY A 161 -9.24 13.14 22.20
N ASP A 162 -8.76 14.03 21.36
CA ASP A 162 -7.64 13.78 20.47
C ASP A 162 -6.32 13.84 21.23
N LEU A 163 -5.58 12.74 21.17
CA LEU A 163 -4.27 12.59 21.80
C LEU A 163 -3.27 12.07 20.74
N PRO A 164 -2.71 12.96 19.91
CA PRO A 164 -1.71 12.58 18.89
C PRO A 164 -0.57 11.76 19.49
N TYR A 165 -0.04 10.84 18.70
CA TYR A 165 1.04 9.99 19.18
C TYR A 165 2.03 9.59 18.08
N LEU A 166 3.26 9.29 18.51
CA LEU A 166 4.25 8.58 17.73
C LEU A 166 4.34 7.14 18.24
N ALA A 167 4.29 6.20 17.33
CA ALA A 167 4.38 4.77 17.65
C ALA A 167 5.40 4.07 16.77
N LYS A 168 5.93 2.96 17.26
CA LYS A 168 6.64 1.98 16.46
C LYS A 168 5.77 0.73 16.27
N PHE A 169 5.87 0.15 15.11
CA PHE A 169 5.16 -1.05 14.73
C PHE A 169 6.19 -2.15 14.42
N ASN A 170 6.18 -3.23 15.19
CA ASN A 170 7.05 -4.36 14.90
C ASN A 170 6.45 -5.18 13.77
N ILE A 171 7.21 -5.38 12.69
CA ILE A 171 6.74 -6.03 11.47
C ILE A 171 6.57 -7.55 11.59
N GLN A 172 7.24 -8.19 12.55
CA GLN A 172 7.14 -9.64 12.78
C GLN A 172 6.01 -9.97 13.76
N THR A 173 6.02 -9.33 14.93
CA THR A 173 5.02 -9.58 15.98
C THR A 173 3.71 -8.84 15.74
N LYS A 174 3.70 -7.86 14.79
CA LYS A 174 2.55 -6.99 14.48
C LYS A 174 2.09 -6.16 15.70
N SER A 175 2.96 -5.99 16.68
CA SER A 175 2.67 -5.22 17.88
C SER A 175 2.96 -3.74 17.67
N LYS A 176 2.09 -2.89 18.21
CA LYS A 176 2.23 -1.43 18.24
C LYS A 176 2.67 -0.99 19.65
N GLU A 177 3.69 -0.18 19.76
CA GLU A 177 4.13 0.47 20.98
C GLU A 177 4.11 1.99 20.80
N ILE A 178 3.41 2.69 21.68
CA ILE A 178 3.37 4.15 21.68
C ILE A 178 4.64 4.65 22.37
N LEU A 179 5.44 5.44 21.67
CA LEU A 179 6.68 6.02 22.17
C LEU A 179 6.47 7.37 22.83
N TRP A 180 5.51 8.12 22.30
CA TRP A 180 5.19 9.46 22.77
C TRP A 180 3.72 9.77 22.51
N ARG A 181 3.12 10.54 23.43
CA ARG A 181 1.72 10.99 23.34
C ARG A 181 1.58 12.37 23.97
#